data_0cc14e12a6c1d0f393ee9bf2b1e08370
#
_entry.id   0cc14e12a6c1d0f393ee9bf2b1e08370
#
_cell.length_a   1.000
_cell.length_b   1.000
_cell.length_c   1.000
_cell.angle_alpha   90.00
_cell.angle_beta   90.00
_cell.angle_gamma   90.00
#
_symmetry.space_group_name_H-M   'P 1'
#
loop_
_entity.id
_entity.type
_entity.pdbx_description
1 polymer ?
#
loop_
_entity_poly.entity_id
_entity_poly.type
_entity_poly.pdbx_seq_one_letter_code
_entity_poly.pdbx_strand_id
1 'polypeptide(L)'
;MTTRNESPSTPSDDLPRVDPPARVSRPVRVYAAFLATGVGRWLAKNIAPKADPRLLRATGGQLAMGLMLPSALLTTTGAKTGQPRTNPVFYFHDGPDVIVIASNYGADKHPAWYHNLTADPRVQIATNGGGPVMSADAVSDPVERERLWAMADRVYPLWPDYRRHAARCHRTIPIIRLRATAV
;
A
#
# COMPACT_ATOMS: atom_id res chain seq x y z
N MET A 1 8.40 8.07 44.22
CA MET A 1 7.64 8.61 43.06
C MET A 1 8.58 8.65 41.87
N THR A 2 8.60 7.57 41.06
CA THR A 2 9.54 7.45 39.93
C THR A 2 8.74 7.82 38.67
N THR A 3 8.98 9.00 38.15
CA THR A 3 8.42 9.46 36.89
C THR A 3 9.07 8.69 35.76
N ARG A 4 8.30 7.78 35.12
CA ARG A 4 8.70 7.08 33.90
C ARG A 4 8.74 8.12 32.79
N ASN A 5 9.93 8.47 32.35
CA ASN A 5 10.18 9.33 31.19
C ASN A 5 9.84 8.55 29.93
N GLU A 6 8.62 8.68 29.43
CA GLU A 6 8.25 8.19 28.12
C GLU A 6 8.84 9.13 27.08
N SER A 7 9.94 8.71 26.48
CA SER A 7 10.48 9.35 25.27
C SER A 7 9.40 9.31 24.19
N PRO A 8 9.14 10.42 23.46
CA PRO A 8 8.19 10.38 22.35
C PRO A 8 8.69 9.39 21.31
N SER A 9 7.86 8.38 21.02
CA SER A 9 8.13 7.38 19.98
C SER A 9 8.36 8.09 18.64
N THR A 10 9.48 7.82 18.02
CA THR A 10 9.82 8.34 16.69
C THR A 10 8.76 7.83 15.68
N PRO A 11 8.29 8.63 14.72
CA PRO A 11 7.21 8.27 13.79
C PRO A 11 7.47 7.00 12.94
N SER A 12 8.64 6.40 13.04
CA SER A 12 9.08 5.21 12.29
C SER A 12 8.72 3.86 12.93
N ASP A 13 8.25 3.82 14.19
CA ASP A 13 8.03 2.54 14.90
C ASP A 13 6.77 1.80 14.45
N ASP A 14 5.81 2.46 13.81
CA ASP A 14 4.53 1.88 13.40
C ASP A 14 4.52 1.31 11.97
N LEU A 15 5.54 1.60 11.15
CA LEU A 15 5.64 1.12 9.78
C LEU A 15 7.06 0.62 9.48
N PRO A 16 7.30 -0.70 9.45
CA PRO A 16 8.60 -1.27 9.13
C PRO A 16 9.15 -0.77 7.79
N ARG A 17 10.45 -0.43 7.77
CA ARG A 17 11.09 0.00 6.53
C ARG A 17 11.16 -1.15 5.53
N VAL A 18 10.74 -0.89 4.31
CA VAL A 18 10.75 -1.84 3.20
C VAL A 18 11.45 -1.20 2.02
N ASP A 19 12.71 -1.57 1.81
CA ASP A 19 13.46 -1.17 0.61
C ASP A 19 13.24 -2.22 -0.50
N PRO A 20 12.96 -1.81 -1.75
CA PRO A 20 12.79 -2.73 -2.84
C PRO A 20 14.04 -3.60 -3.05
N PRO A 21 13.93 -4.94 -3.08
CA PRO A 21 15.07 -5.82 -3.21
C PRO A 21 15.75 -5.64 -4.59
N ALA A 22 17.04 -5.93 -4.67
CA ALA A 22 17.76 -5.90 -5.95
C ALA A 22 17.17 -6.89 -6.97
N ARG A 23 16.64 -8.03 -6.49
CA ARG A 23 15.95 -9.06 -7.31
C ARG A 23 14.77 -9.65 -6.55
N VAL A 24 13.71 -9.99 -7.29
CA VAL A 24 12.55 -10.68 -6.72
C VAL A 24 12.97 -12.04 -6.18
N SER A 25 12.68 -12.33 -4.92
CA SER A 25 12.98 -13.60 -4.28
C SER A 25 12.20 -14.78 -4.90
N ARG A 26 12.76 -15.99 -4.83
CA ARG A 26 12.10 -17.20 -5.35
C ARG A 26 10.70 -17.42 -4.74
N PRO A 27 10.48 -17.34 -3.41
CA PRO A 27 9.16 -17.56 -2.84
C PRO A 27 8.13 -16.52 -3.31
N VAL A 28 8.52 -15.25 -3.46
CA VAL A 28 7.63 -14.20 -4.00
C VAL A 28 7.23 -14.50 -5.45
N ARG A 29 8.15 -15.04 -6.27
CA ARG A 29 7.82 -15.45 -7.65
C ARG A 29 6.82 -16.62 -7.69
N VAL A 30 7.01 -17.63 -6.83
CA VAL A 30 6.09 -18.78 -6.74
C VAL A 30 4.71 -18.31 -6.29
N TYR A 31 4.65 -17.46 -5.27
CA TYR A 31 3.40 -16.85 -4.80
C TYR A 31 2.70 -16.02 -5.89
N ALA A 32 3.45 -15.19 -6.60
CA ALA A 32 2.92 -14.41 -7.71
C ALA A 32 2.39 -15.32 -8.84
N ALA A 33 3.09 -16.40 -9.18
CA ALA A 33 2.63 -17.37 -10.14
C ALA A 33 1.30 -18.04 -9.72
N PHE A 34 1.14 -18.38 -8.43
CA PHE A 34 -0.13 -18.85 -7.89
C PHE A 34 -1.25 -17.83 -8.03
N LEU A 35 -1.00 -16.56 -7.66
CA LEU A 35 -1.98 -15.48 -7.80
C LEU A 35 -2.32 -15.15 -9.27
N ALA A 36 -1.44 -15.48 -10.21
CA ALA A 36 -1.72 -15.36 -11.64
C ALA A 36 -2.75 -16.39 -12.14
N THR A 37 -2.99 -17.47 -11.37
CA THR A 37 -4.02 -18.46 -11.71
C THR A 37 -5.43 -17.92 -11.49
N GLY A 38 -6.44 -18.53 -12.13
CA GLY A 38 -7.85 -18.16 -11.94
C GLY A 38 -8.30 -18.28 -10.46
N VAL A 39 -7.88 -19.35 -9.78
CA VAL A 39 -8.19 -19.60 -8.36
C VAL A 39 -7.52 -18.56 -7.47
N GLY A 40 -6.22 -18.30 -7.68
CA GLY A 40 -5.47 -17.30 -6.91
C GLY A 40 -6.07 -15.89 -7.05
N ARG A 41 -6.44 -15.50 -8.26
CA ARG A 41 -7.12 -14.20 -8.51
C ARG A 41 -8.48 -14.12 -7.84
N TRP A 42 -9.27 -15.19 -7.89
CA TRP A 42 -10.57 -15.23 -7.22
C TRP A 42 -10.43 -15.07 -5.70
N LEU A 43 -9.50 -15.79 -5.08
CA LEU A 43 -9.19 -15.68 -3.65
C LEU A 43 -8.73 -14.26 -3.29
N ALA A 44 -7.80 -13.70 -4.04
CA ALA A 44 -7.28 -12.34 -3.81
C ALA A 44 -8.39 -11.29 -3.93
N LYS A 45 -9.32 -11.42 -4.87
CA LYS A 45 -10.40 -10.47 -5.09
C LYS A 45 -11.53 -10.58 -4.07
N ASN A 46 -11.91 -11.78 -3.65
CA ASN A 46 -13.15 -12.01 -2.89
C ASN A 46 -12.91 -12.27 -1.41
N ILE A 47 -11.76 -12.81 -1.02
CA ILE A 47 -11.45 -13.19 0.36
C ILE A 47 -10.46 -12.23 1.01
N ALA A 48 -9.37 -11.86 0.32
CA ALA A 48 -8.34 -11.01 0.87
C ALA A 48 -8.88 -9.67 1.43
N PRO A 49 -9.71 -8.89 0.72
CA PRO A 49 -10.19 -7.60 1.22
C PRO A 49 -11.03 -7.71 2.51
N LYS A 50 -11.61 -8.89 2.79
CA LYS A 50 -12.42 -9.13 3.98
C LYS A 50 -11.62 -9.70 5.15
N ALA A 51 -10.60 -10.48 4.87
CA ALA A 51 -9.77 -11.15 5.86
C ALA A 51 -8.58 -10.29 6.32
N ASP A 52 -7.91 -9.61 5.41
CA ASP A 52 -6.68 -8.87 5.66
C ASP A 52 -6.77 -7.80 6.77
N PRO A 53 -7.82 -6.96 6.87
CA PRO A 53 -7.88 -5.95 7.94
C PRO A 53 -7.98 -6.55 9.33
N ARG A 54 -8.66 -7.69 9.47
CA ARG A 54 -8.78 -8.40 10.76
C ARG A 54 -7.50 -9.13 11.11
N LEU A 55 -6.90 -9.77 10.12
CA LEU A 55 -5.65 -10.53 10.26
C LEU A 55 -4.48 -9.60 10.57
N LEU A 56 -4.37 -8.47 9.88
CA LEU A 56 -3.37 -7.44 10.14
C LEU A 56 -3.47 -6.90 11.56
N ARG A 57 -4.68 -6.56 12.04
CA ARG A 57 -4.88 -6.08 13.40
C ARG A 57 -4.54 -7.15 14.46
N ALA A 58 -4.95 -8.42 14.23
CA ALA A 58 -4.72 -9.51 15.17
C ALA A 58 -3.26 -9.92 15.28
N THR A 59 -2.46 -9.68 14.24
CA THR A 59 -1.06 -10.16 14.14
C THR A 59 -0.03 -9.02 14.18
N GLY A 60 -0.46 -7.79 14.48
CA GLY A 60 0.45 -6.64 14.48
C GLY A 60 1.11 -6.40 13.12
N GLY A 61 0.38 -6.66 12.03
CA GLY A 61 0.88 -6.46 10.67
C GLY A 61 1.66 -7.61 10.05
N GLN A 62 1.88 -8.70 10.79
CA GLN A 62 2.72 -9.81 10.33
C GLN A 62 2.02 -10.81 9.40
N LEU A 63 0.70 -10.92 9.45
CA LEU A 63 -0.09 -11.89 8.68
C LEU A 63 -1.20 -11.18 7.90
N ALA A 64 -0.87 -10.70 6.72
CA ALA A 64 -1.85 -10.43 5.67
C ALA A 64 -1.94 -11.63 4.72
N MET A 65 -3.02 -11.75 3.94
CA MET A 65 -3.08 -12.75 2.84
C MET A 65 -2.00 -12.53 1.77
N GLY A 66 -1.29 -11.43 1.84
CA GLY A 66 -0.05 -11.19 1.13
C GLY A 66 1.20 -11.69 1.86
N LEU A 67 1.15 -12.75 2.65
CA LEU A 67 2.11 -13.32 3.63
C LEU A 67 3.63 -13.10 3.33
N MET A 68 3.96 -12.71 2.13
CA MET A 68 5.33 -12.43 1.65
C MET A 68 5.48 -11.01 1.11
N LEU A 69 4.43 -10.18 1.21
CA LEU A 69 4.44 -8.83 0.65
C LEU A 69 4.26 -7.80 1.76
N PRO A 70 5.03 -6.73 1.74
CA PRO A 70 4.92 -5.66 2.73
C PRO A 70 3.54 -5.00 2.59
N SER A 71 2.74 -5.16 3.63
CA SER A 71 1.36 -4.66 3.69
C SER A 71 1.15 -3.78 4.91
N ALA A 72 0.37 -2.73 4.75
CA ALA A 72 -0.03 -1.82 5.80
C ALA A 72 -1.49 -1.41 5.67
N LEU A 73 -2.04 -0.80 6.71
CA LEU A 73 -3.37 -0.21 6.73
C LEU A 73 -3.27 1.29 6.42
N LEU A 74 -3.79 1.69 5.26
CA LEU A 74 -3.93 3.09 4.85
C LEU A 74 -5.29 3.60 5.30
N THR A 75 -5.30 4.63 6.14
CA THR A 75 -6.52 5.33 6.58
C THR A 75 -6.64 6.66 5.87
N THR A 76 -7.78 6.87 5.22
CA THR A 76 -8.14 8.09 4.48
C THR A 76 -9.46 8.66 4.99
N THR A 77 -9.70 9.95 4.79
CA THR A 77 -11.00 10.59 5.06
C THR A 77 -11.96 10.32 3.91
N GLY A 78 -13.09 9.67 4.16
CA GLY A 78 -14.07 9.34 3.13
C GLY A 78 -14.62 10.59 2.45
N ALA A 79 -14.35 10.78 1.16
CA ALA A 79 -14.71 11.98 0.38
C ALA A 79 -16.20 12.38 0.44
N LYS A 80 -17.09 11.39 0.61
CA LYS A 80 -18.54 11.64 0.68
C LYS A 80 -19.08 11.76 2.11
N THR A 81 -18.41 11.19 3.08
CA THR A 81 -18.96 11.01 4.44
C THR A 81 -18.15 11.69 5.53
N GLY A 82 -16.91 12.13 5.22
CA GLY A 82 -15.96 12.63 6.23
C GLY A 82 -15.45 11.56 7.22
N GLN A 83 -15.96 10.32 7.13
CA GLN A 83 -15.60 9.27 8.09
C GLN A 83 -14.29 8.58 7.71
N PRO A 84 -13.49 8.17 8.69
CA PRO A 84 -12.26 7.41 8.43
C PRO A 84 -12.56 6.10 7.69
N ARG A 85 -11.73 5.78 6.70
CA ARG A 85 -11.81 4.58 5.88
C ARG A 85 -10.44 3.94 5.82
N THR A 86 -10.32 2.73 6.34
CA THR A 86 -9.05 1.99 6.39
C THR A 86 -9.05 0.86 5.37
N ASN A 87 -7.98 0.77 4.58
CA ASN A 87 -7.80 -0.21 3.52
C ASN A 87 -6.40 -0.82 3.58
N PRO A 88 -6.24 -2.14 3.36
CA PRO A 88 -4.93 -2.74 3.20
C PRO A 88 -4.30 -2.31 1.87
N VAL A 89 -3.03 -1.94 1.92
CA VAL A 89 -2.23 -1.55 0.76
C VAL A 89 -0.85 -2.20 0.82
N PHE A 90 -0.26 -2.50 -0.34
CA PHE A 90 1.15 -2.81 -0.44
C PHE A 90 1.94 -1.50 -0.48
N TYR A 91 3.08 -1.50 0.19
CA TYR A 91 3.95 -0.33 0.24
C TYR A 91 5.42 -0.70 0.10
N PHE A 92 6.21 0.28 -0.21
CA PHE A 92 7.68 0.24 -0.13
C PHE A 92 8.20 1.65 0.13
N HIS A 93 9.48 1.75 0.48
CA HIS A 93 10.11 3.05 0.72
C HIS A 93 10.94 3.49 -0.49
N ASP A 94 10.95 4.80 -0.70
CA ASP A 94 11.83 5.52 -1.59
C ASP A 94 12.48 6.67 -0.81
N GLY A 95 13.67 6.43 -0.29
CA GLY A 95 14.28 7.33 0.69
C GLY A 95 13.43 7.40 1.98
N PRO A 96 13.05 8.62 2.44
CA PRO A 96 12.19 8.80 3.60
C PRO A 96 10.70 8.59 3.30
N ASP A 97 10.31 8.57 2.02
CA ASP A 97 8.93 8.56 1.60
C ASP A 97 8.37 7.14 1.51
N VAL A 98 7.07 6.99 1.75
CA VAL A 98 6.34 5.73 1.56
C VAL A 98 5.60 5.78 0.23
N ILE A 99 5.75 4.74 -0.57
CA ILE A 99 5.11 4.61 -1.88
C ILE A 99 4.00 3.56 -1.81
N VAL A 100 2.80 3.93 -2.26
CA VAL A 100 1.66 3.03 -2.41
C VAL A 100 1.08 3.12 -3.83
N ILE A 101 0.47 2.02 -4.31
CA ILE A 101 0.02 1.91 -5.70
C ILE A 101 -1.48 1.68 -5.76
N ALA A 102 -2.22 2.59 -6.41
CA ALA A 102 -3.67 2.55 -6.52
C ALA A 102 -4.15 1.58 -7.63
N SER A 103 -3.71 0.32 -7.54
CA SER A 103 -3.88 -0.67 -8.60
C SER A 103 -5.31 -1.18 -8.75
N ASN A 104 -6.03 -1.42 -7.66
CA ASN A 104 -7.32 -2.10 -7.66
C ASN A 104 -7.32 -3.38 -8.52
N TYR A 105 -6.28 -4.22 -8.39
CA TYR A 105 -6.09 -5.44 -9.18
C TYR A 105 -6.11 -5.24 -10.70
N GLY A 106 -5.85 -4.02 -11.19
CA GLY A 106 -5.95 -3.67 -12.61
C GLY A 106 -7.39 -3.48 -13.13
N ALA A 107 -8.40 -3.41 -12.24
CA ALA A 107 -9.80 -3.16 -12.62
C ALA A 107 -9.99 -1.81 -13.35
N ASP A 108 -11.15 -1.62 -13.96
CA ASP A 108 -11.54 -0.42 -14.72
C ASP A 108 -11.64 0.87 -13.88
N LYS A 109 -11.85 0.73 -12.57
CA LYS A 109 -11.99 1.86 -11.62
C LYS A 109 -10.83 1.94 -10.65
N HIS A 110 -10.52 3.17 -10.23
CA HIS A 110 -9.60 3.39 -9.12
C HIS A 110 -10.18 2.86 -7.82
N PRO A 111 -9.33 2.46 -6.83
CA PRO A 111 -9.82 2.10 -5.50
C PRO A 111 -10.46 3.31 -4.81
N ALA A 112 -11.42 3.06 -3.93
CA ALA A 112 -12.14 4.12 -3.22
C ALA A 112 -11.21 5.05 -2.42
N TRP A 113 -10.18 4.49 -1.81
CA TRP A 113 -9.21 5.26 -1.03
C TRP A 113 -8.41 6.27 -1.89
N TYR A 114 -8.22 6.00 -3.20
CA TYR A 114 -7.61 6.97 -4.11
C TYR A 114 -8.48 8.22 -4.29
N HIS A 115 -9.77 8.04 -4.48
CA HIS A 115 -10.70 9.16 -4.55
C HIS A 115 -10.77 9.94 -3.23
N ASN A 116 -10.65 9.25 -2.10
CA ASN A 116 -10.61 9.88 -0.79
C ASN A 116 -9.38 10.79 -0.64
N LEU A 117 -8.17 10.27 -0.89
CA LEU A 117 -6.94 11.06 -0.77
C LEU A 117 -6.81 12.18 -1.82
N THR A 118 -7.50 12.06 -2.95
CA THR A 118 -7.58 13.14 -3.93
C THR A 118 -8.44 14.31 -3.40
N ALA A 119 -9.45 14.00 -2.57
CA ALA A 119 -10.29 15.00 -1.94
C ALA A 119 -9.66 15.59 -0.65
N ASP A 120 -9.00 14.76 0.15
CA ASP A 120 -8.24 15.15 1.34
C ASP A 120 -6.90 14.38 1.36
N PRO A 121 -5.76 15.04 1.08
CA PRO A 121 -4.47 14.37 0.97
C PRO A 121 -3.89 13.92 2.32
N ARG A 122 -4.52 14.23 3.43
CA ARG A 122 -4.10 13.78 4.76
C ARG A 122 -4.45 12.32 4.95
N VAL A 123 -3.44 11.50 5.18
CA VAL A 123 -3.59 10.06 5.36
C VAL A 123 -2.80 9.58 6.56
N GLN A 124 -3.12 8.39 7.07
CA GLN A 124 -2.30 7.69 8.05
C GLN A 124 -1.97 6.30 7.49
N ILE A 125 -0.77 5.81 7.77
CA ILE A 125 -0.36 4.46 7.36
C ILE A 125 0.42 3.80 8.50
N ALA A 126 0.01 2.58 8.86
CA ALA A 126 0.67 1.76 9.87
C ALA A 126 0.29 0.28 9.69
N THR A 127 1.03 -0.62 10.31
CA THR A 127 0.71 -2.06 10.25
C THR A 127 -0.53 -2.44 11.09
N ASN A 128 -0.79 -1.70 12.16
CA ASN A 128 -1.91 -1.94 13.11
C ASN A 128 -3.10 -0.97 12.93
N GLY A 129 -2.99 -0.02 12.01
CA GLY A 129 -3.92 1.10 11.83
C GLY A 129 -3.55 2.30 12.71
N GLY A 130 -3.90 3.50 12.27
CA GLY A 130 -3.42 4.75 12.84
C GLY A 130 -2.08 5.16 12.25
N GLY A 131 -1.12 5.52 13.07
CA GLY A 131 0.19 6.03 12.64
C GLY A 131 0.22 7.55 12.44
N PRO A 132 1.37 8.11 12.06
CA PRO A 132 1.54 9.54 11.84
C PRO A 132 0.69 10.02 10.66
N VAL A 133 0.27 11.28 10.73
CA VAL A 133 -0.37 11.95 9.59
C VAL A 133 0.69 12.26 8.54
N MET A 134 0.42 11.87 7.31
CA MET A 134 1.27 12.09 6.14
C MET A 134 0.48 12.81 5.05
N SER A 135 1.19 13.53 4.18
CA SER A 135 0.62 14.11 2.95
C SER A 135 0.77 13.14 1.79
N ALA A 136 -0.30 12.93 1.05
CA ALA A 136 -0.37 12.02 -0.09
C ALA A 136 -0.42 12.79 -1.41
N ASP A 137 0.56 12.56 -2.30
CA ASP A 137 0.65 13.19 -3.62
C ASP A 137 0.71 12.14 -4.73
N ALA A 138 -0.07 12.32 -5.79
CA ALA A 138 0.04 11.51 -6.99
C ALA A 138 1.29 11.92 -7.78
N VAL A 139 2.16 10.95 -8.09
CA VAL A 139 3.37 11.19 -8.87
C VAL A 139 2.97 11.40 -10.33
N SER A 140 3.20 12.61 -10.85
CA SER A 140 2.84 13.01 -12.21
C SER A 140 4.03 12.99 -13.19
N ASP A 141 5.26 13.23 -12.72
CA ASP A 141 6.44 13.23 -13.56
C ASP A 141 6.68 11.85 -14.21
N PRO A 142 6.81 11.77 -15.54
CA PRO A 142 6.93 10.49 -16.25
C PRO A 142 8.21 9.72 -15.91
N VAL A 143 9.34 10.42 -15.73
CA VAL A 143 10.64 9.80 -15.43
C VAL A 143 10.62 9.21 -14.03
N GLU A 144 10.08 9.97 -13.09
CA GLU A 144 9.90 9.52 -11.70
C GLU A 144 8.92 8.33 -11.61
N ARG A 145 7.83 8.38 -12.36
CA ARG A 145 6.87 7.27 -12.43
C ARG A 145 7.52 6.00 -12.93
N GLU A 146 8.32 6.07 -14.00
CA GLU A 146 9.00 4.89 -14.54
C GLU A 146 10.01 4.31 -13.54
N ARG A 147 10.78 5.17 -12.87
CA ARG A 147 11.70 4.78 -11.80
C ARG A 147 10.99 4.05 -10.67
N LEU A 148 9.87 4.59 -10.19
CA LEU A 148 9.07 3.98 -9.11
C LEU A 148 8.41 2.68 -9.55
N TRP A 149 7.97 2.57 -10.81
CA TRP A 149 7.49 1.29 -11.35
C TRP A 149 8.57 0.22 -11.39
N ALA A 150 9.78 0.57 -11.79
CA ALA A 150 10.91 -0.36 -11.76
C ALA A 150 11.24 -0.85 -10.33
N MET A 151 11.04 0.00 -9.32
CA MET A 151 11.14 -0.39 -7.90
C MET A 151 9.98 -1.29 -7.48
N ALA A 152 8.75 -0.91 -7.79
CA ALA A 152 7.54 -1.66 -7.47
C ALA A 152 7.55 -3.08 -8.04
N ASP A 153 7.96 -3.27 -9.29
CA ASP A 153 8.03 -4.57 -9.97
C ASP A 153 8.97 -5.55 -9.26
N ARG A 154 9.98 -5.05 -8.54
CA ARG A 154 10.87 -5.86 -7.69
C ARG A 154 10.22 -6.28 -6.38
N VAL A 155 9.29 -5.47 -5.86
CA VAL A 155 8.51 -5.79 -4.65
C VAL A 155 7.42 -6.81 -4.98
N TYR A 156 6.68 -6.59 -6.07
CA TYR A 156 5.57 -7.45 -6.44
C TYR A 156 5.48 -7.67 -7.95
N PRO A 157 5.84 -8.85 -8.44
CA PRO A 157 6.00 -9.12 -9.88
C PRO A 157 4.70 -9.19 -10.68
N LEU A 158 3.52 -9.02 -10.09
CA LEU A 158 2.25 -8.94 -10.82
C LEU A 158 1.85 -7.50 -11.20
N TRP A 159 2.60 -6.46 -10.81
CA TRP A 159 2.31 -5.10 -11.23
C TRP A 159 2.24 -4.91 -12.74
N PRO A 160 3.12 -5.52 -13.57
CA PRO A 160 3.02 -5.43 -15.02
C PRO A 160 1.68 -5.95 -15.56
N ASP A 161 1.15 -7.03 -14.98
CA ASP A 161 -0.15 -7.59 -15.38
C ASP A 161 -1.30 -6.65 -15.04
N TYR A 162 -1.27 -6.04 -13.84
CA TYR A 162 -2.27 -5.07 -13.43
C TYR A 162 -2.24 -3.82 -14.32
N ARG A 163 -1.04 -3.33 -14.69
CA ARG A 163 -0.90 -2.23 -15.64
C ARG A 163 -1.51 -2.57 -17.00
N ARG A 164 -1.23 -3.77 -17.54
CA ARG A 164 -1.81 -4.23 -18.81
C ARG A 164 -3.34 -4.34 -18.77
N HIS A 165 -3.90 -4.85 -17.66
CA HIS A 165 -5.35 -4.91 -17.49
C HIS A 165 -5.98 -3.53 -17.42
N ALA A 166 -5.44 -2.64 -16.60
CA ALA A 166 -5.92 -1.27 -16.49
C ALA A 166 -5.86 -0.52 -17.83
N ALA A 167 -4.77 -0.69 -18.59
CA ALA A 167 -4.60 -0.06 -19.91
C ALA A 167 -5.67 -0.49 -20.93
N ARG A 168 -6.16 -1.73 -20.87
CA ARG A 168 -7.27 -2.20 -21.72
C ARG A 168 -8.58 -1.45 -21.44
N CYS A 169 -8.71 -0.89 -20.24
CA CYS A 169 -9.85 -0.07 -19.84
C CYS A 169 -9.52 1.43 -19.89
N HIS A 170 -8.50 1.83 -20.66
CA HIS A 170 -8.02 3.21 -20.76
C HIS A 170 -7.69 3.86 -19.40
N ARG A 171 -7.30 3.05 -18.41
CA ARG A 171 -6.93 3.52 -17.08
C ARG A 171 -5.43 3.45 -16.83
N THR A 172 -4.86 4.57 -16.37
CA THR A 172 -3.50 4.62 -15.81
C THR A 172 -3.56 4.40 -14.31
N ILE A 173 -2.75 3.47 -13.79
CA ILE A 173 -2.66 3.22 -12.35
C ILE A 173 -1.83 4.34 -11.68
N PRO A 174 -2.38 5.08 -10.69
CA PRO A 174 -1.63 6.09 -9.96
C PRO A 174 -0.60 5.47 -9.02
N ILE A 175 0.56 6.10 -8.95
CA ILE A 175 1.55 5.91 -7.88
C ILE A 175 1.39 7.08 -6.92
N ILE A 176 1.29 6.79 -5.64
CA ILE A 176 1.09 7.78 -4.59
C ILE A 176 2.33 7.80 -3.70
N ARG A 177 2.86 8.98 -3.48
CA ARG A 177 3.96 9.26 -2.56
C ARG A 177 3.38 9.84 -1.28
N LEU A 178 3.68 9.21 -0.16
CA LEU A 178 3.33 9.70 1.17
C LEU A 178 4.57 10.31 1.81
N ARG A 179 4.46 11.56 2.25
CA ARG A 179 5.52 12.31 2.92
C ARG A 179 5.13 12.65 4.33
N ALA A 180 6.09 12.60 5.26
CA ALA A 180 5.86 13.13 6.60
C ALA A 180 5.45 14.60 6.50
N THR A 181 4.37 14.95 7.19
CA THR A 181 3.97 16.35 7.33
C THR A 181 4.92 17.03 8.30
N ALA A 182 5.59 18.11 7.89
CA ALA A 182 6.37 18.92 8.82
C ALA A 182 5.42 19.44 9.92
N VAL A 183 5.81 19.21 11.17
CA VAL A 183 5.13 19.72 12.36
C VAL A 183 5.48 21.19 12.55
#